data_b50ff82ff711390185ded88c9b0ca859
#
_entry.id   b50ff82ff711390185ded88c9b0ca859
#
_cell.length_a   1.000
_cell.length_b   1.000
_cell.length_c   1.000
_cell.angle_alpha   90.00
_cell.angle_beta   90.00
_cell.angle_gamma   90.00
#
_symmetry.space_group_name_H-M   'P 1'
#
loop_
_entity.id
_entity.type
_entity.pdbx_description
1 polymer ?
#
loop_
_entity_poly.entity_id
_entity_poly.type
_entity_poly.pdbx_seq_one_letter_code
_entity_poly.pdbx_strand_id
1 'polypeptide(L)'
;MIFKNTFRLLKLVSLAFLFNIELMSQESVIEDIIVTAEKRDESLQTVSQAVTALTDSELEAKNITSFVDLTAIVPGVTVAKNEGYKTVISIRGVGNETNQNAIAAPSVAYHLDGIFIASPFSLQSDFVDVERIEVARGPQGTLFGQNATGGAINVVSKMPSTSEFSTKASLTIGDYDLR
;
A
#
# COMPACT_ATOMS: atom_id res chain seq x y z
N MET A 1 50.57 -29.77 33.04
CA MET A 1 49.09 -29.73 33.01
C MET A 1 48.52 -28.42 32.44
N ILE A 2 49.31 -27.35 32.37
CA ILE A 2 48.89 -26.01 31.92
C ILE A 2 48.80 -25.91 30.39
N PHE A 3 49.66 -26.56 29.63
CA PHE A 3 49.68 -26.50 28.15
C PHE A 3 48.49 -27.13 27.44
N LYS A 4 47.78 -28.06 28.06
CA LYS A 4 46.58 -28.70 27.45
C LYS A 4 45.33 -27.80 27.49
N ASN A 5 45.23 -26.91 28.44
CA ASN A 5 44.10 -26.00 28.59
C ASN A 5 44.20 -24.79 27.67
N THR A 6 45.41 -24.28 27.40
CA THR A 6 45.61 -23.17 26.45
C THR A 6 45.28 -23.57 25.03
N PHE A 7 45.55 -24.81 24.62
CA PHE A 7 45.21 -25.29 23.28
C PHE A 7 43.70 -25.51 23.09
N ARG A 8 43.00 -25.86 24.15
CA ARG A 8 41.52 -25.95 24.13
C ARG A 8 40.82 -24.57 24.07
N LEU A 9 41.39 -23.61 24.80
CA LEU A 9 40.88 -22.23 24.77
C LEU A 9 41.08 -21.58 23.38
N LEU A 10 42.24 -21.82 22.77
CA LEU A 10 42.54 -21.30 21.42
C LEU A 10 41.61 -21.86 20.37
N LYS A 11 41.24 -23.15 20.45
CA LYS A 11 40.25 -23.78 19.54
C LYS A 11 38.84 -23.25 19.74
N LEU A 12 38.42 -22.95 20.96
CA LEU A 12 37.13 -22.37 21.27
C LEU A 12 37.02 -20.92 20.78
N VAL A 13 38.06 -20.12 20.90
CA VAL A 13 38.12 -18.75 20.40
C VAL A 13 38.14 -18.73 18.87
N SER A 14 38.84 -19.64 18.20
CA SER A 14 38.86 -19.79 16.76
C SER A 14 37.49 -20.22 16.20
N LEU A 15 36.78 -21.11 16.90
CA LEU A 15 35.44 -21.55 16.49
C LEU A 15 34.39 -20.45 16.67
N ALA A 16 34.53 -19.62 17.72
CA ALA A 16 33.66 -18.46 17.93
C ALA A 16 33.88 -17.35 16.87
N PHE A 17 35.08 -17.22 16.34
CA PHE A 17 35.40 -16.25 15.29
C PHE A 17 34.87 -16.66 13.90
N LEU A 18 34.74 -17.96 13.64
CA LEU A 18 34.19 -18.48 12.41
C LEU A 18 32.65 -18.33 12.35
N PHE A 19 32.00 -18.25 13.51
CA PHE A 19 30.53 -18.09 13.56
C PHE A 19 30.03 -16.65 13.33
N ASN A 20 30.95 -15.66 13.36
CA ASN A 20 30.58 -14.24 13.20
C ASN A 20 30.65 -13.74 11.73
N ILE A 21 31.04 -14.56 10.77
CA ILE A 21 31.25 -14.12 9.38
C ILE A 21 29.93 -14.21 8.55
N GLU A 22 28.94 -14.98 9.00
CA GLU A 22 27.68 -15.12 8.25
C GLU A 22 26.62 -14.05 8.56
N LEU A 23 26.87 -13.13 9.49
CA LEU A 23 25.88 -12.12 9.90
C LEU A 23 25.94 -10.80 9.11
N MET A 24 26.78 -10.69 8.11
CA MET A 24 27.04 -9.40 7.43
C MET A 24 26.61 -9.32 5.95
N SER A 25 25.73 -10.18 5.49
CA SER A 25 25.21 -10.03 4.11
C SER A 25 23.71 -10.34 4.03
N GLN A 26 22.91 -9.62 4.81
CA GLN A 26 21.56 -9.33 4.36
C GLN A 26 21.60 -8.03 3.55
N GLU A 27 22.01 -8.15 2.30
CA GLU A 27 21.71 -7.17 1.30
C GLU A 27 20.18 -7.13 1.24
N SER A 28 19.58 -6.08 1.82
CA SER A 28 18.16 -5.82 1.66
C SER A 28 17.96 -5.52 0.18
N VAL A 29 17.56 -6.52 -0.59
CA VAL A 29 17.06 -6.32 -1.95
C VAL A 29 15.83 -5.42 -1.76
N ILE A 30 16.00 -4.14 -2.01
CA ILE A 30 14.88 -3.21 -2.09
C ILE A 30 14.13 -3.64 -3.34
N GLU A 31 13.01 -4.31 -3.15
CA GLU A 31 12.12 -4.68 -4.24
C GLU A 31 11.67 -3.39 -4.94
N ASP A 32 11.95 -3.29 -6.23
CA ASP A 32 11.62 -2.09 -7.00
C ASP A 32 10.10 -2.09 -7.27
N ILE A 33 9.39 -1.21 -6.58
CA ILE A 33 7.94 -1.09 -6.72
C ILE A 33 7.65 -0.32 -8.01
N ILE A 34 7.06 -1.00 -8.99
CA ILE A 34 6.61 -0.39 -10.23
C ILE A 34 5.22 0.23 -10.01
N VAL A 35 5.07 1.48 -10.40
CA VAL A 35 3.82 2.25 -10.31
C VAL A 35 3.40 2.77 -11.68
N THR A 36 2.11 2.99 -11.83
CA THR A 36 1.51 3.54 -13.07
C THR A 36 0.96 4.97 -12.88
N ALA A 37 1.44 5.66 -11.85
CA ALA A 37 0.98 6.99 -11.46
C ALA A 37 1.14 8.05 -12.55
N GLU A 38 2.09 7.88 -13.47
CA GLU A 38 2.27 8.76 -14.64
C GLU A 38 1.70 8.15 -15.94
N LYS A 39 0.80 7.17 -15.86
CA LYS A 39 0.26 6.40 -17.00
C LYS A 39 1.34 5.62 -17.76
N ARG A 40 2.47 5.36 -17.11
CA ARG A 40 3.61 4.56 -17.57
C ARG A 40 4.11 3.74 -16.41
N ASP A 41 4.67 2.58 -16.71
CA ASP A 41 5.34 1.76 -15.70
C ASP A 41 6.68 2.40 -15.36
N GLU A 42 6.80 2.92 -14.16
CA GLU A 42 8.02 3.55 -13.65
C GLU A 42 8.31 3.06 -12.23
N SER A 43 9.58 3.03 -11.87
CA SER A 43 9.97 2.76 -10.49
C SER A 43 9.49 3.90 -9.58
N LEU A 44 8.90 3.54 -8.43
CA LEU A 44 8.46 4.51 -7.41
C LEU A 44 9.57 5.49 -7.01
N GLN A 45 10.84 5.07 -7.09
CA GLN A 45 11.97 5.91 -6.73
C GLN A 45 12.29 6.97 -7.78
N THR A 46 11.87 6.78 -9.03
CA THR A 46 12.16 7.69 -10.15
C THR A 46 11.00 8.62 -10.49
N VAL A 47 9.80 8.31 -9.99
CA VAL A 47 8.60 9.15 -10.23
C VAL A 47 8.81 10.55 -9.67
N SER A 48 8.56 11.56 -10.52
CA SER A 48 8.74 12.97 -10.17
C SER A 48 7.69 13.51 -9.19
N GLN A 49 6.61 12.80 -8.99
CA GLN A 49 5.46 13.20 -8.20
C GLN A 49 5.50 12.58 -6.79
N ALA A 50 4.77 13.19 -5.84
CA ALA A 50 4.61 12.65 -4.51
C ALA A 50 3.62 11.48 -4.51
N VAL A 51 4.08 10.31 -4.89
CA VAL A 51 3.32 9.06 -4.94
C VAL A 51 3.63 8.21 -3.69
N THR A 52 2.60 7.59 -3.14
CA THR A 52 2.73 6.49 -2.17
C THR A 52 2.12 5.26 -2.81
N ALA A 53 2.87 4.20 -2.94
CA ALA A 53 2.38 2.90 -3.37
C ALA A 53 2.33 1.96 -2.17
N LEU A 54 1.26 1.21 -2.06
CA LEU A 54 1.06 0.16 -1.06
C LEU A 54 0.88 -1.15 -1.82
N THR A 55 1.81 -2.06 -1.64
CA THR A 55 1.78 -3.39 -2.26
C THR A 55 0.81 -4.33 -1.52
N ASP A 56 0.42 -5.44 -2.15
CA ASP A 56 -0.40 -6.50 -1.53
C ASP A 56 0.16 -6.94 -0.17
N SER A 57 1.47 -7.18 -0.10
CA SER A 57 2.14 -7.58 1.15
C SER A 57 2.04 -6.51 2.25
N GLU A 58 2.13 -5.23 1.90
CA GLU A 58 1.95 -4.13 2.85
C GLU A 58 0.50 -3.95 3.28
N LEU A 59 -0.46 -4.13 2.35
CA LEU A 59 -1.88 -4.09 2.65
C LEU A 59 -2.24 -5.17 3.66
N GLU A 60 -1.74 -6.39 3.47
CA GLU A 60 -1.94 -7.51 4.40
C GLU A 60 -1.26 -7.28 5.75
N ALA A 61 0.02 -6.93 5.75
CA ALA A 61 0.78 -6.73 6.97
C ALA A 61 0.19 -5.64 7.89
N LYS A 62 -0.46 -4.63 7.28
CA LYS A 62 -1.10 -3.52 7.99
C LYS A 62 -2.61 -3.69 8.15
N ASN A 63 -3.17 -4.84 7.72
CA ASN A 63 -4.60 -5.15 7.75
C ASN A 63 -5.47 -4.03 7.11
N ILE A 64 -5.04 -3.55 5.94
CA ILE A 64 -5.75 -2.53 5.17
C ILE A 64 -6.76 -3.25 4.28
N THR A 65 -8.02 -3.11 4.58
CA THR A 65 -9.11 -3.78 3.88
C THR A 65 -10.03 -2.82 3.14
N SER A 66 -9.98 -1.54 3.47
CA SER A 66 -10.88 -0.54 2.93
C SER A 66 -10.19 0.82 2.72
N PHE A 67 -10.85 1.72 2.00
CA PHE A 67 -10.37 3.09 1.83
C PHE A 67 -10.20 3.85 3.15
N VAL A 68 -11.01 3.55 4.16
CA VAL A 68 -10.94 4.23 5.47
C VAL A 68 -9.61 3.98 6.14
N ASP A 69 -9.05 2.78 5.97
CA ASP A 69 -7.78 2.37 6.58
C ASP A 69 -6.60 3.19 6.03
N LEU A 70 -6.71 3.71 4.80
CA LEU A 70 -5.68 4.56 4.18
C LEU A 70 -5.41 5.83 4.99
N THR A 71 -6.38 6.31 5.76
CA THR A 71 -6.22 7.49 6.62
C THR A 71 -5.10 7.31 7.65
N ALA A 72 -4.93 6.11 8.16
CA ALA A 72 -3.90 5.82 9.16
C ALA A 72 -2.50 5.63 8.55
N ILE A 73 -2.43 5.29 7.27
CA ILE A 73 -1.20 4.81 6.63
C ILE A 73 -0.62 5.83 5.65
N VAL A 74 -1.47 6.52 4.88
CA VAL A 74 -1.01 7.45 3.85
C VAL A 74 -1.04 8.88 4.38
N PRO A 75 0.13 9.54 4.55
CA PRO A 75 0.17 10.89 5.09
C PRO A 75 -0.61 11.89 4.24
N GLY A 76 -1.48 12.66 4.89
CA GLY A 76 -2.29 13.70 4.25
C GLY A 76 -3.53 13.19 3.53
N VAL A 77 -3.83 11.90 3.58
CA VAL A 77 -5.11 11.33 3.16
C VAL A 77 -6.05 11.28 4.34
N THR A 78 -7.26 11.73 4.15
CA THR A 78 -8.36 11.57 5.11
C THR A 78 -9.55 10.99 4.39
N VAL A 79 -10.11 9.93 4.94
CA VAL A 79 -11.30 9.26 4.42
C VAL A 79 -12.38 9.31 5.50
N ALA A 80 -13.49 9.90 5.16
CA ALA A 80 -14.64 10.01 6.06
C ALA A 80 -15.87 9.33 5.48
N LYS A 81 -16.58 8.58 6.28
CA LYS A 81 -17.92 8.08 5.95
C LYS A 81 -18.93 9.11 6.37
N ASN A 82 -19.68 9.63 5.42
CA ASN A 82 -20.69 10.65 5.64
C ASN A 82 -22.09 10.08 5.39
N GLU A 83 -23.01 10.32 6.32
CA GLU A 83 -24.42 9.91 6.25
C GLU A 83 -24.65 8.41 5.94
N GLY A 84 -23.71 7.55 6.38
CA GLY A 84 -23.82 6.10 6.25
C GLY A 84 -23.59 5.53 4.84
N TYR A 85 -23.64 6.35 3.81
CA TYR A 85 -23.60 5.87 2.41
C TYR A 85 -22.54 6.50 1.54
N LYS A 86 -21.96 7.62 1.94
CA LYS A 86 -21.00 8.34 1.12
C LYS A 86 -19.62 8.29 1.74
N THR A 87 -18.65 7.77 1.01
CA THR A 87 -17.24 7.86 1.36
C THR A 87 -16.64 9.07 0.67
N VAL A 88 -16.06 9.97 1.46
CA VAL A 88 -15.39 11.19 1.00
C VAL A 88 -13.90 11.05 1.25
N ILE A 89 -13.13 11.27 0.21
CA ILE A 89 -11.66 11.27 0.30
C ILE A 89 -11.17 12.70 0.14
N SER A 90 -10.29 13.13 1.03
CA SER A 90 -9.52 14.36 0.88
C SER A 90 -8.03 14.08 0.96
N ILE A 91 -7.25 14.80 0.15
CA ILE A 91 -5.80 14.73 0.14
C ILE A 91 -5.26 16.13 0.44
N ARG A 92 -4.46 16.26 1.51
CA ARG A 92 -3.93 17.53 1.99
C ARG A 92 -5.03 18.58 2.22
N GLY A 93 -6.18 18.15 2.72
CA GLY A 93 -7.34 19.01 2.97
C GLY A 93 -8.15 19.38 1.72
N VAL A 94 -7.74 18.94 0.53
CA VAL A 94 -8.53 19.13 -0.70
C VAL A 94 -9.43 17.93 -0.90
N GLY A 95 -10.71 18.12 -0.67
CA GLY A 95 -11.75 17.11 -0.80
C GLY A 95 -13.12 17.79 -0.93
N ASN A 96 -14.13 17.06 -1.36
CA ASN A 96 -15.48 17.57 -1.41
C ASN A 96 -16.30 17.00 -0.25
N GLU A 97 -16.39 17.74 0.84
CA GLU A 97 -17.11 17.37 2.06
C GLU A 97 -18.58 17.79 2.07
N THR A 98 -19.07 18.39 0.97
CA THR A 98 -20.45 18.89 0.95
C THR A 98 -21.44 17.74 0.95
N ASN A 99 -22.03 17.52 2.12
CA ASN A 99 -23.04 16.50 2.39
C ASN A 99 -24.33 16.66 1.59
N GLN A 100 -24.55 17.83 1.03
CA GLN A 100 -25.86 18.20 0.47
C GLN A 100 -26.01 17.97 -1.03
N ASN A 101 -24.93 17.62 -1.74
CA ASN A 101 -24.99 17.39 -3.19
C ASN A 101 -24.40 16.03 -3.56
N ALA A 102 -25.27 15.04 -3.74
CA ALA A 102 -24.90 13.77 -4.34
C ALA A 102 -24.30 13.93 -5.77
N ILE A 103 -24.41 15.13 -6.35
CA ILE A 103 -24.00 15.48 -7.70
C ILE A 103 -22.65 16.23 -7.71
N ALA A 104 -22.15 16.66 -6.54
CA ALA A 104 -20.89 17.39 -6.50
C ALA A 104 -19.73 16.46 -6.90
N ALA A 105 -19.00 16.89 -7.93
CA ALA A 105 -17.83 16.15 -8.41
C ALA A 105 -16.77 16.03 -7.30
N PRO A 106 -16.14 14.86 -7.13
CA PRO A 106 -15.05 14.69 -6.17
C PRO A 106 -13.86 15.57 -6.55
N SER A 107 -13.07 15.95 -5.56
CA SER A 107 -11.81 16.67 -5.80
C SER A 107 -10.58 15.72 -5.84
N VAL A 108 -10.79 14.46 -5.49
CA VAL A 108 -9.82 13.38 -5.61
C VAL A 108 -10.37 12.37 -6.60
N ALA A 109 -9.62 12.13 -7.67
CA ALA A 109 -10.02 11.16 -8.69
C ALA A 109 -9.75 9.75 -8.18
N TYR A 110 -10.74 8.87 -8.32
CA TYR A 110 -10.59 7.45 -8.04
C TYR A 110 -10.60 6.64 -9.34
N HIS A 111 -9.62 5.77 -9.47
CA HIS A 111 -9.49 4.85 -10.60
C HIS A 111 -9.38 3.42 -10.10
N LEU A 112 -10.01 2.50 -10.82
CA LEU A 112 -9.85 1.07 -10.68
C LEU A 112 -9.33 0.54 -12.02
N ASP A 113 -8.14 -0.04 -12.02
CA ASP A 113 -7.44 -0.52 -13.22
C ASP A 113 -7.35 0.55 -14.33
N GLY A 114 -7.11 1.80 -13.92
CA GLY A 114 -7.03 2.94 -14.82
C GLY A 114 -8.37 3.51 -15.29
N ILE A 115 -9.51 2.92 -14.91
CA ILE A 115 -10.85 3.38 -15.25
C ILE A 115 -11.34 4.34 -14.17
N PHE A 116 -11.74 5.55 -14.55
CA PHE A 116 -12.29 6.52 -13.61
C PHE A 116 -13.65 6.09 -13.06
N ILE A 117 -13.77 6.07 -11.75
CA ILE A 117 -15.00 5.74 -11.03
C ILE A 117 -15.60 7.02 -10.46
N ALA A 118 -16.69 7.46 -11.06
CA ALA A 118 -17.32 8.72 -10.71
C ALA A 118 -18.18 8.66 -9.43
N SER A 119 -18.62 7.46 -9.06
CA SER A 119 -19.56 7.30 -7.96
C SER A 119 -18.83 7.19 -6.60
N PRO A 120 -19.12 8.07 -5.63
CA PRO A 120 -18.59 7.98 -4.29
C PRO A 120 -19.11 6.75 -3.51
N PHE A 121 -20.18 6.12 -3.98
CA PHE A 121 -20.72 4.89 -3.39
C PHE A 121 -19.84 3.68 -3.67
N SER A 122 -19.09 3.68 -4.76
CA SER A 122 -18.17 2.60 -5.11
C SER A 122 -16.95 2.53 -4.16
N LEU A 123 -16.70 3.58 -3.39
CA LEU A 123 -15.63 3.62 -2.40
C LEU A 123 -15.98 2.92 -1.07
N GLN A 124 -17.15 2.32 -0.98
CA GLN A 124 -17.59 1.62 0.23
C GLN A 124 -17.23 0.14 0.24
N SER A 125 -16.89 -0.42 -0.90
CA SER A 125 -16.48 -1.81 -1.02
C SER A 125 -15.10 -2.02 -0.39
N ASP A 126 -14.93 -3.17 0.25
CA ASP A 126 -13.64 -3.63 0.70
C ASP A 126 -12.74 -3.95 -0.51
N PHE A 127 -11.45 -3.89 -0.28
CA PHE A 127 -10.46 -4.26 -1.28
C PHE A 127 -10.46 -5.79 -1.47
N VAL A 128 -10.68 -6.21 -2.69
CA VAL A 128 -10.66 -7.62 -3.06
C VAL A 128 -9.65 -7.80 -4.19
N ASP A 129 -8.74 -8.73 -4.01
CA ASP A 129 -7.76 -9.14 -5.04
C ASP A 129 -6.92 -7.98 -5.59
N VAL A 130 -6.52 -7.06 -4.69
CA VAL A 130 -5.72 -5.89 -5.04
C VAL A 130 -4.24 -6.27 -5.09
N GLU A 131 -3.55 -5.86 -6.16
CA GLU A 131 -2.11 -5.98 -6.32
C GLU A 131 -1.39 -4.83 -5.61
N ARG A 132 -1.88 -3.60 -5.84
CA ARG A 132 -1.34 -2.40 -5.21
C ARG A 132 -2.33 -1.25 -5.23
N ILE A 133 -2.11 -0.29 -4.33
CA ILE A 133 -2.84 0.98 -4.29
C ILE A 133 -1.81 2.10 -4.46
N GLU A 134 -2.03 2.95 -5.45
CA GLU A 134 -1.19 4.11 -5.73
C GLU A 134 -1.94 5.39 -5.34
N VAL A 135 -1.32 6.23 -4.51
CA VAL A 135 -1.88 7.52 -4.08
C VAL A 135 -0.97 8.64 -4.56
N ALA A 136 -1.39 9.33 -5.60
CA ALA A 136 -0.71 10.51 -6.12
C ALA A 136 -1.27 11.76 -5.44
N ARG A 137 -0.40 12.47 -4.70
CA ARG A 137 -0.79 13.62 -3.86
C ARG A 137 -0.49 14.95 -4.55
N GLY A 138 -1.51 15.77 -4.68
CA GLY A 138 -1.45 17.08 -5.35
C GLY A 138 -2.16 17.04 -6.70
N PRO A 139 -2.25 18.16 -7.43
CA PRO A 139 -3.00 18.26 -8.67
C PRO A 139 -2.53 17.25 -9.72
N GLN A 140 -3.45 16.45 -10.22
CA GLN A 140 -3.19 15.38 -11.20
C GLN A 140 -4.05 15.53 -12.47
N GLY A 141 -4.61 16.70 -12.70
CA GLY A 141 -5.55 16.93 -13.79
C GLY A 141 -5.03 16.63 -15.19
N THR A 142 -3.73 16.77 -15.43
CA THR A 142 -3.11 16.49 -16.72
C THR A 142 -3.06 15.00 -17.07
N LEU A 143 -2.94 14.13 -16.07
CA LEU A 143 -2.79 12.68 -16.26
C LEU A 143 -4.07 11.92 -15.98
N PHE A 144 -4.79 12.32 -14.95
CA PHE A 144 -5.99 11.65 -14.47
C PHE A 144 -7.28 12.38 -14.87
N GLY A 145 -7.16 13.53 -15.54
CA GLY A 145 -8.30 14.27 -16.06
C GLY A 145 -9.05 15.06 -15.00
N GLN A 146 -10.38 15.12 -15.17
CA GLN A 146 -11.23 15.89 -14.25
C GLN A 146 -11.26 15.28 -12.84
N ASN A 147 -11.60 16.13 -11.86
CA ASN A 147 -11.77 15.70 -10.45
C ASN A 147 -10.49 15.28 -9.73
N ALA A 148 -9.32 15.61 -10.26
CA ALA A 148 -8.02 15.27 -9.70
C ALA A 148 -7.27 16.51 -9.14
N THR A 149 -8.00 17.46 -8.57
CA THR A 149 -7.42 18.71 -8.02
C THR A 149 -6.62 18.45 -6.73
N GLY A 150 -7.10 17.58 -5.86
CA GLY A 150 -6.42 17.19 -4.62
C GLY A 150 -5.43 16.06 -4.82
N GLY A 151 -5.65 15.25 -5.83
CA GLY A 151 -4.86 14.07 -6.13
C GLY A 151 -5.65 12.99 -6.86
N ALA A 152 -5.02 11.83 -6.99
CA ALA A 152 -5.64 10.64 -7.55
C ALA A 152 -5.30 9.41 -6.73
N ILE A 153 -6.24 8.47 -6.64
CA ILE A 153 -6.03 7.13 -6.09
C ILE A 153 -6.31 6.14 -7.22
N ASN A 154 -5.35 5.29 -7.49
CA ASN A 154 -5.48 4.20 -8.44
C ASN A 154 -5.33 2.87 -7.71
N VAL A 155 -6.36 2.05 -7.78
CA VAL A 155 -6.35 0.68 -7.28
C VAL A 155 -6.11 -0.24 -8.46
N VAL A 156 -5.10 -1.08 -8.36
CA VAL A 156 -4.72 -2.04 -9.39
C VAL A 156 -5.05 -3.43 -8.90
N SER A 157 -5.87 -4.14 -9.64
CA SER A 157 -6.26 -5.51 -9.34
C SER A 157 -5.19 -6.51 -9.76
N LYS A 158 -5.11 -7.64 -9.07
CA LYS A 158 -4.23 -8.74 -9.49
C LYS A 158 -4.67 -9.31 -10.83
N MET A 159 -3.70 -9.49 -11.71
CA MET A 159 -3.95 -10.18 -12.97
C MET A 159 -4.14 -11.68 -12.72
N PRO A 160 -5.20 -12.29 -13.25
CA PRO A 160 -5.40 -13.72 -13.11
C PRO A 160 -4.30 -14.50 -13.83
N SER A 161 -3.75 -15.52 -13.15
CA SER A 161 -2.80 -16.45 -13.76
C SER A 161 -3.55 -17.44 -14.65
N THR A 162 -3.02 -17.67 -15.85
CA THR A 162 -3.51 -18.71 -16.76
C THR A 162 -2.69 -20.00 -16.67
N SER A 163 -1.55 -19.97 -15.98
CA SER A 163 -0.61 -21.09 -15.89
C SER A 163 -0.70 -21.86 -14.58
N GLU A 164 -1.20 -21.24 -13.53
CA GLU A 164 -1.23 -21.82 -12.19
C GLU A 164 -2.59 -21.61 -11.52
N PHE A 165 -3.05 -22.65 -10.84
CA PHE A 165 -4.20 -22.54 -9.95
C PHE A 165 -3.74 -22.01 -8.59
N SER A 166 -4.26 -20.87 -8.17
CA SER A 166 -4.01 -20.31 -6.84
C SER A 166 -5.31 -20.06 -6.10
N THR A 167 -5.29 -20.31 -4.81
CA THR A 167 -6.41 -20.02 -3.92
C THR A 167 -5.88 -19.35 -2.66
N LYS A 168 -6.57 -18.30 -2.21
CA LYS A 168 -6.29 -17.61 -0.97
C LYS A 168 -7.53 -17.64 -0.09
N ALA A 169 -7.38 -18.07 1.14
CA ALA A 169 -8.44 -18.05 2.14
C ALA A 169 -7.89 -17.41 3.42
N SER A 170 -8.66 -16.52 4.03
CA SER A 170 -8.33 -15.91 5.31
C SER A 170 -9.47 -16.12 6.31
N LEU A 171 -9.10 -16.40 7.55
CA LEU A 171 -10.03 -16.47 8.66
C LEU A 171 -9.50 -15.54 9.76
N THR A 172 -10.27 -14.53 10.10
CA THR A 172 -9.93 -13.62 11.18
C THR A 172 -10.86 -13.85 12.35
N ILE A 173 -10.28 -14.10 13.53
CA ILE A 173 -11.02 -14.27 14.77
C ILE A 173 -10.43 -13.27 15.77
N GLY A 174 -11.28 -12.54 16.46
CA GLY A 174 -10.86 -11.55 17.43
C GLY A 174 -11.87 -11.36 18.55
N ASP A 175 -11.56 -10.48 19.48
CA ASP A 175 -12.46 -10.08 20.56
C ASP A 175 -13.65 -9.27 20.00
N TYR A 176 -14.68 -9.08 20.81
CA TYR A 176 -15.88 -8.31 20.47
C TYR A 176 -16.64 -8.82 19.24
N ASP A 177 -16.78 -10.16 19.09
CA ASP A 177 -17.49 -10.82 17.98
C ASP A 177 -16.90 -10.58 16.57
N LEU A 178 -15.65 -10.21 16.46
CA LEU A 178 -14.95 -10.15 15.18
C LEU A 178 -14.83 -11.57 14.59
N ARG A 179 -15.47 -11.78 13.43
CA ARG A 179 -15.46 -13.05 12.69
C ARG A 179 -15.26 -12.78 11.21
#